data_e8824c495522a72b1480554a62d79c51
#
_entry.id   e8824c495522a72b1480554a62d79c51
#
_cell.length_a   1.000
_cell.length_b   1.000
_cell.length_c   1.000
_cell.angle_alpha   90.00
_cell.angle_beta   90.00
_cell.angle_gamma   90.00
#
_symmetry.space_group_name_H-M   'P 1'
#
loop_
_entity.id
_entity.type
_entity.pdbx_description
1 polymer ?
#
loop_
_entity_poly.entity_id
_entity_poly.type
_entity_poly.pdbx_seq_one_letter_code
_entity_poly.pdbx_strand_id
1 'polypeptide(L)'
;MAFVVRAGTPPAVDVRVNFGVYAGREATTAEIERLAEWLLDEISEVSIVSEERHEFDANVAASVHQVRIEVAPEAAPRDPAERLLLEQRILDRAEHWARLCVSERHAEISDGV
;
A
#
# COMPACT_ATOMS: atom_id res chain seq x y z
N MET A 1 -0.76 12.39 21.24
CA MET A 1 -0.49 11.14 20.57
C MET A 1 -1.75 10.47 20.07
N ALA A 2 -2.20 11.02 18.94
CA ALA A 2 -3.45 10.61 18.34
C ALA A 2 -3.46 9.13 17.94
N PHE A 3 -2.33 8.59 17.54
CA PHE A 3 -2.24 7.19 17.12
C PHE A 3 -2.53 6.20 18.25
N VAL A 4 -2.29 6.59 19.50
CA VAL A 4 -2.58 5.73 20.66
C VAL A 4 -4.09 5.56 20.81
N VAL A 5 -4.85 6.62 20.55
CA VAL A 5 -6.31 6.59 20.64
C VAL A 5 -6.91 5.67 19.58
N ARG A 6 -6.27 5.60 18.42
CA ARG A 6 -6.75 4.77 17.31
C ARG A 6 -6.30 3.32 17.35
N ALA A 7 -5.43 2.96 18.28
CA ALA A 7 -4.82 1.63 18.32
C ALA A 7 -5.84 0.49 18.40
N GLY A 8 -7.00 0.73 18.99
CA GLY A 8 -8.03 -0.29 19.11
C GLY A 8 -9.10 -0.26 18.03
N THR A 9 -9.02 0.69 17.10
CA THR A 9 -10.04 0.86 16.06
C THR A 9 -9.55 0.28 14.74
N PRO A 10 -10.18 -0.80 14.24
CA PRO A 10 -9.75 -1.38 12.97
C PRO A 10 -10.10 -0.45 11.82
N PRO A 11 -9.31 -0.43 10.74
CA PRO A 11 -9.65 0.34 9.56
C PRO A 11 -10.89 -0.24 8.86
N ALA A 12 -11.64 0.61 8.19
CA ALA A 12 -12.78 0.16 7.39
C ALA A 12 -12.33 -0.52 6.09
N VAL A 13 -11.20 -0.09 5.55
CA VAL A 13 -10.57 -0.70 4.39
C VAL A 13 -9.09 -0.92 4.72
N ASP A 14 -8.60 -2.11 4.41
CA ASP A 14 -7.21 -2.51 4.63
C ASP A 14 -6.76 -3.27 3.39
N VAL A 15 -5.98 -2.61 2.55
CA VAL A 15 -5.46 -3.19 1.32
C VAL A 15 -3.96 -3.38 1.46
N ARG A 16 -3.47 -4.56 1.09
CA ARG A 16 -2.05 -4.89 1.20
C ARG A 16 -1.50 -5.26 -0.16
N VAL A 17 -0.37 -4.65 -0.50
CA VAL A 17 0.34 -4.94 -1.74
C VAL A 17 1.73 -5.43 -1.39
N ASN A 18 2.11 -6.59 -1.91
CA ASN A 18 3.43 -7.13 -1.69
C ASN A 18 4.40 -6.46 -2.66
N PHE A 19 4.90 -5.29 -2.26
CA PHE A 19 5.80 -4.49 -3.07
C PHE A 19 7.11 -5.23 -3.39
N GLY A 20 7.57 -6.07 -2.47
CA GLY A 20 8.79 -6.85 -2.65
C GLY A 20 8.71 -7.84 -3.81
N VAL A 21 7.52 -8.40 -4.07
CA VAL A 21 7.33 -9.30 -5.21
C VAL A 21 7.52 -8.56 -6.53
N TYR A 22 7.06 -7.31 -6.61
CA TYR A 22 7.20 -6.51 -7.82
C TYR A 22 8.59 -5.91 -7.98
N ALA A 23 9.16 -5.39 -6.90
CA ALA A 23 10.37 -4.57 -6.95
C ALA A 23 11.62 -5.23 -6.37
N GLY A 24 11.45 -6.26 -5.56
CA GLY A 24 12.57 -6.92 -4.88
C GLY A 24 13.20 -6.07 -3.79
N ARG A 25 12.53 -5.01 -3.35
CA ARG A 25 13.01 -4.06 -2.35
C ARG A 25 11.85 -3.36 -1.65
N GLU A 26 12.18 -2.58 -0.65
CA GLU A 26 11.22 -1.72 0.03
C GLU A 26 10.89 -0.49 -0.80
N ALA A 27 9.67 0.01 -0.68
CA ALA A 27 9.27 1.25 -1.33
C ALA A 27 9.95 2.46 -0.69
N THR A 28 10.35 3.43 -1.51
CA THR A 28 10.94 4.68 -1.01
C THR A 28 9.86 5.63 -0.53
N THR A 29 10.26 6.62 0.27
CA THR A 29 9.33 7.65 0.74
C THR A 29 8.69 8.40 -0.42
N ALA A 30 9.46 8.73 -1.45
CA ALA A 30 8.93 9.43 -2.62
C ALA A 30 7.90 8.59 -3.37
N GLU A 31 8.12 7.29 -3.48
CA GLU A 31 7.18 6.38 -4.12
C GLU A 31 5.87 6.28 -3.32
N ILE A 32 5.97 6.24 -2.01
CA ILE A 32 4.79 6.20 -1.12
C ILE A 32 4.00 7.51 -1.22
N GLU A 33 4.69 8.64 -1.29
CA GLU A 33 4.04 9.94 -1.45
C GLU A 33 3.26 10.03 -2.76
N ARG A 34 3.82 9.47 -3.83
CA ARG A 34 3.13 9.40 -5.13
C ARG A 34 1.85 8.57 -5.03
N LEU A 35 1.92 7.44 -4.35
CA LEU A 35 0.73 6.61 -4.13
C LEU A 35 -0.33 7.37 -3.35
N ALA A 36 0.07 8.10 -2.31
CA ALA A 36 -0.84 8.91 -1.52
C ALA A 36 -1.54 9.96 -2.39
N GLU A 37 -0.81 10.65 -3.26
CA GLU A 37 -1.39 11.64 -4.17
C GLU A 37 -2.47 11.03 -5.06
N TRP A 38 -2.21 9.84 -5.59
CA TRP A 38 -3.19 9.15 -6.43
C TRP A 38 -4.44 8.76 -5.67
N LEU A 39 -4.28 8.31 -4.42
CA LEU A 39 -5.41 7.87 -3.60
C LEU A 39 -6.23 9.04 -3.07
N LEU A 40 -5.60 10.17 -2.78
CA LEU A 40 -6.28 11.35 -2.27
C LEU A 40 -7.20 12.02 -3.30
N ASP A 41 -7.12 11.62 -4.56
CA ASP A 41 -8.10 12.03 -5.56
C ASP A 41 -9.49 11.44 -5.31
N GLU A 42 -9.55 10.30 -4.61
CA GLU A 42 -10.81 9.59 -4.35
C GLU A 42 -11.20 9.56 -2.88
N ILE A 43 -10.22 9.68 -2.00
CA ILE A 43 -10.43 9.53 -0.55
C ILE A 43 -9.92 10.79 0.15
N SER A 44 -10.65 11.24 1.15
CA SER A 44 -10.25 12.45 1.89
C SER A 44 -9.04 12.21 2.80
N GLU A 45 -8.83 10.96 3.23
CA GLU A 45 -7.80 10.64 4.19
C GLU A 45 -7.39 9.18 4.03
N VAL A 46 -6.08 8.91 4.03
CA VAL A 46 -5.54 7.56 3.90
C VAL A 46 -4.27 7.44 4.71
N SER A 47 -4.01 6.25 5.24
CA SER A 47 -2.78 5.93 5.96
C SER A 47 -2.04 4.85 5.18
N ILE A 48 -0.75 5.05 4.93
CA ILE A 48 0.07 4.11 4.18
C ILE A 48 1.24 3.68 5.05
N VAL A 49 1.38 2.38 5.24
CA VAL A 49 2.43 1.80 6.08
C VAL A 49 3.30 0.90 5.20
N SER A 50 4.59 1.17 5.20
CA SER A 50 5.58 0.29 4.58
C SER A 50 6.15 -0.59 5.68
N GLU A 51 6.08 -1.90 5.52
CA GLU A 51 6.51 -2.83 6.55
C GLU A 51 7.20 -4.05 5.98
N GLU A 52 8.05 -4.66 6.79
CA GLU A 52 8.69 -5.93 6.45
C GLU A 52 8.04 -7.02 7.29
N ARG A 53 7.58 -8.08 6.63
CA ARG A 53 7.04 -9.26 7.30
C ARG A 53 8.04 -10.39 7.18
N HIS A 54 8.22 -11.09 8.28
CA HIS A 54 9.02 -12.31 8.30
C HIS A 54 8.07 -13.49 8.40
N GLU A 55 8.12 -14.36 7.40
CA GLU A 55 7.27 -15.55 7.36
C GLU A 55 8.12 -16.79 7.52
N PHE A 56 7.72 -17.66 8.46
CA PHE A 56 8.46 -18.87 8.76
C PHE A 56 7.55 -20.09 8.70
N ASP A 57 8.04 -21.14 8.06
CA ASP A 57 7.43 -22.47 8.19
C ASP A 57 8.54 -23.51 8.39
N ALA A 58 8.20 -24.78 8.42
CA ALA A 58 9.17 -25.83 8.69
C ALA A 58 10.31 -25.89 7.67
N ASN A 59 10.10 -25.39 6.47
CA ASN A 59 11.05 -25.50 5.36
C ASN A 59 11.57 -24.18 4.83
N VAL A 60 10.89 -23.08 5.13
CA VAL A 60 11.16 -21.77 4.51
C VAL A 60 11.17 -20.66 5.55
N ALA A 61 12.12 -19.75 5.40
CA ALA A 61 12.13 -18.47 6.10
C ALA A 61 12.23 -17.40 5.00
N ALA A 62 11.27 -16.50 4.97
CA ALA A 62 11.21 -15.47 3.95
C ALA A 62 10.91 -14.10 4.56
N SER A 63 11.47 -13.06 3.94
CA SER A 63 11.22 -11.67 4.30
C SER A 63 10.45 -11.03 3.17
N VAL A 64 9.34 -10.37 3.49
CA VAL A 64 8.43 -9.78 2.50
C VAL A 64 8.25 -8.30 2.79
N HIS A 65 8.54 -7.46 1.80
CA HIS A 65 8.29 -6.02 1.88
C HIS A 65 6.89 -5.74 1.39
N GLN A 66 6.08 -5.17 2.26
CA GLN A 66 4.65 -5.01 2.04
C GLN A 66 4.24 -3.56 2.27
N VAL A 67 3.34 -3.06 1.44
CA VAL A 67 2.72 -1.74 1.62
C VAL A 67 1.27 -1.96 1.99
N ARG A 68 0.86 -1.42 3.12
CA ARG A 68 -0.49 -1.53 3.63
C ARG A 68 -1.17 -0.18 3.58
N ILE A 69 -2.34 -0.14 2.96
CA ILE A 69 -3.14 1.06 2.79
C ILE A 69 -4.38 0.92 3.64
N GLU A 70 -4.57 1.84 4.58
CA GLU A 70 -5.68 1.79 5.52
C GLU A 70 -6.55 3.03 5.39
N VAL A 71 -7.87 2.84 5.38
CA VAL A 71 -8.84 3.91 5.38
C VAL A 71 -9.66 3.80 6.65
N ALA A 72 -9.66 4.87 7.46
CA ALA A 72 -10.41 4.91 8.70
C ALA A 72 -11.92 4.89 8.43
N PRO A 73 -12.73 4.37 9.37
CA PRO A 73 -14.20 4.35 9.19
C PRO A 73 -14.81 5.71 8.86
N GLU A 74 -14.26 6.79 9.40
CA GLU A 74 -14.75 8.14 9.16
C GLU A 74 -14.54 8.60 7.73
N ALA A 75 -13.52 8.07 7.06
CA ALA A 75 -13.18 8.44 5.68
C ALA A 75 -13.74 7.47 4.63
N ALA A 76 -14.27 6.34 5.07
CA ALA A 76 -14.80 5.31 4.17
C ALA A 76 -16.30 5.48 3.98
N PRO A 77 -16.86 5.01 2.85
CA PRO A 77 -18.31 4.98 2.66
C PRO A 77 -18.99 4.11 3.73
N ARG A 78 -20.21 4.49 4.12
CA ARG A 78 -20.98 3.71 5.10
C ARG A 78 -21.62 2.47 4.48
N ASP A 79 -21.96 2.55 3.19
CA ASP A 79 -22.58 1.45 2.48
C ASP A 79 -21.54 0.35 2.21
N PRO A 80 -21.81 -0.91 2.62
CA PRO A 80 -20.88 -2.01 2.42
C PRO A 80 -20.52 -2.26 0.95
N ALA A 81 -21.45 -2.08 0.03
CA ALA A 81 -21.19 -2.27 -1.39
C ALA A 81 -20.25 -1.19 -1.93
N GLU A 82 -20.44 0.06 -1.53
CA GLU A 82 -19.56 1.17 -1.92
C GLU A 82 -18.18 1.01 -1.30
N ARG A 83 -18.11 0.50 -0.08
CA ARG A 83 -16.86 0.23 0.60
C ARG A 83 -16.05 -0.84 -0.13
N LEU A 84 -16.71 -1.89 -0.61
CA LEU A 84 -16.07 -2.94 -1.38
C LEU A 84 -15.54 -2.42 -2.72
N LEU A 85 -16.31 -1.56 -3.39
CA LEU A 85 -15.87 -0.93 -4.64
C LEU A 85 -14.65 -0.05 -4.41
N LEU A 86 -14.64 0.69 -3.30
CA LEU A 86 -13.49 1.52 -2.94
C LEU A 86 -12.26 0.66 -2.70
N GLU A 87 -12.42 -0.44 -1.98
CA GLU A 87 -11.33 -1.38 -1.72
C GLU A 87 -10.71 -1.89 -3.02
N GLN A 88 -11.54 -2.27 -3.99
CA GLN A 88 -11.06 -2.75 -5.28
C GLN A 88 -10.35 -1.67 -6.07
N ARG A 89 -10.84 -0.45 -6.04
CA ARG A 89 -10.17 0.68 -6.70
C ARG A 89 -8.83 0.99 -6.09
N ILE A 90 -8.73 0.93 -4.77
CA ILE A 90 -7.46 1.14 -4.07
C ILE A 90 -6.47 0.06 -4.46
N LEU A 91 -6.91 -1.19 -4.47
CA LEU A 91 -6.06 -2.31 -4.85
C LEU A 91 -5.54 -2.16 -6.28
N ASP A 92 -6.41 -1.85 -7.22
CA ASP A 92 -6.04 -1.66 -8.62
C ASP A 92 -5.03 -0.53 -8.80
N ARG A 93 -5.24 0.59 -8.13
CA ARG A 93 -4.33 1.72 -8.19
C ARG A 93 -2.98 1.39 -7.56
N ALA A 94 -3.00 0.69 -6.44
CA ALA A 94 -1.77 0.33 -5.73
C ALA A 94 -0.93 -0.67 -6.54
N GLU A 95 -1.57 -1.63 -7.17
CA GLU A 95 -0.87 -2.58 -8.04
C GLU A 95 -0.27 -1.88 -9.26
N HIS A 96 -1.03 -0.98 -9.86
CA HIS A 96 -0.54 -0.19 -10.99
C HIS A 96 0.65 0.67 -10.58
N TRP A 97 0.56 1.32 -9.43
CA TRP A 97 1.65 2.10 -8.86
C TRP A 97 2.90 1.25 -8.64
N ALA A 98 2.75 0.05 -8.06
CA ALA A 98 3.89 -0.84 -7.83
C ALA A 98 4.58 -1.22 -9.14
N ARG A 99 3.80 -1.51 -10.16
CA ARG A 99 4.34 -1.83 -11.49
C ARG A 99 5.05 -0.65 -12.13
N LEU A 100 4.53 0.55 -11.97
CA LEU A 100 5.18 1.77 -12.46
C LEU A 100 6.52 2.02 -11.77
N CYS A 101 6.60 1.80 -10.46
CA CYS A 101 7.85 1.96 -9.72
C CYS A 101 8.94 1.03 -10.28
N VAL A 102 8.58 -0.20 -10.60
CA VAL A 102 9.51 -1.16 -11.21
C VAL A 102 9.92 -0.72 -12.61
N SER A 103 8.95 -0.34 -13.42
CA SER A 103 9.17 0.07 -14.81
C SER A 103 10.06 1.31 -14.91
N GLU A 104 9.80 2.33 -14.10
CA GLU A 104 10.61 3.55 -14.08
C GLU A 104 12.03 3.26 -13.62
N ARG A 105 12.21 2.38 -12.66
CA ARG A 105 13.53 2.00 -12.21
C ARG A 105 14.32 1.28 -13.29
N HIS A 106 13.66 0.42 -14.06
CA HIS A 106 14.29 -0.24 -15.19
C HIS A 106 14.72 0.75 -16.27
N ALA A 107 13.88 1.74 -16.55
CA ALA A 107 14.19 2.78 -17.51
C ALA A 107 15.41 3.60 -17.06
N GLU A 108 15.48 3.98 -15.79
CA GLU A 108 16.61 4.71 -15.22
C GLU A 108 17.90 3.90 -15.31
N ILE A 109 17.85 2.61 -15.02
CA ILE A 109 19.01 1.74 -15.08
C ILE A 109 19.49 1.58 -16.53
N SER A 110 18.55 1.44 -17.46
CA SER A 110 18.87 1.32 -18.89
C SER A 110 19.50 2.59 -19.44
N ASP A 111 19.00 3.74 -19.06
CA ASP A 111 19.53 5.03 -19.50
C ASP A 111 20.89 5.33 -18.88
N GLY A 112 21.18 4.74 -17.72
CA GLY A 112 22.46 4.93 -17.04
C GLY A 112 23.60 4.08 -17.61
N VAL A 113 23.28 3.21 -18.52
CA VAL A 113 24.26 2.35 -19.15
C VAL A 113 24.68 2.92 -20.50
#